data_2c6abe5a377485dbdce7d8098bd857df
#
_entry.id   2c6abe5a377485dbdce7d8098bd857df
#
_cell.length_a   1.000
_cell.length_b   1.000
_cell.length_c   1.000
_cell.angle_alpha   90.00
_cell.angle_beta   90.00
_cell.angle_gamma   90.00
#
_symmetry.space_group_name_H-M   'P 1'
#
loop_
_entity.id
_entity.type
_entity.pdbx_description
1 polymer ?
#
loop_
_entity_poly.entity_id
_entity_poly.type
_entity_poly.pdbx_seq_one_letter_code
_entity_poly.pdbx_strand_id
1 'polypeptide(L)'
;MKDMSIVLNKKIVNKETNEVRLVVKIDEKNRKIYSVPASEPAAEPACMATASYDRRWRLCEEPVAEEQTIETAAEPQAEEPKTETPATEDKPESMKMSETITALETIFDKLNAIYFEGKLPRPVITVQTTPKAYGHCSTKKIWKSENEGMYEINLGAEFINRPKESTCATLLHEMVHLFCTENEIADTCQNGRYHNKTFKAECESRDLIVEYDRANGYAHTSPTDAFKAKLAEAGVDLSVRFARVMPKAKAKAEREKAHRYVCPVCGQEVRTTSELSLICGHCNVTMDRLD
;
A
#
# COMPACT_ATOMS: atom_id res chain seq x y z
N MET A 1 7.88 -11.15 -6.16
CA MET A 1 9.19 -10.46 -6.08
C MET A 1 9.16 -9.64 -4.82
N LYS A 2 10.16 -9.75 -3.95
CA LYS A 2 10.22 -8.89 -2.77
C LYS A 2 10.47 -7.46 -3.24
N ASP A 3 9.71 -6.53 -2.68
CA ASP A 3 9.94 -5.10 -2.89
C ASP A 3 11.32 -4.76 -2.31
N MET A 4 12.24 -4.37 -3.20
CA MET A 4 13.62 -4.07 -2.81
C MET A 4 13.78 -2.67 -2.24
N SER A 5 12.77 -1.79 -2.36
CA SER A 5 12.78 -0.45 -1.76
C SER A 5 12.93 -0.50 -0.23
N ILE A 6 12.49 -1.60 0.40
CA ILE A 6 12.58 -1.84 1.84
C ILE A 6 14.03 -1.87 2.36
N VAL A 7 15.02 -2.16 1.48
CA VAL A 7 16.43 -2.29 1.90
C VAL A 7 17.27 -1.04 1.65
N LEU A 8 16.73 -0.02 0.99
CA LEU A 8 17.46 1.24 0.77
C LEU A 8 17.75 1.93 2.12
N ASN A 9 18.99 2.38 2.30
CA ASN A 9 19.51 2.94 3.56
C ASN A 9 19.43 2.01 4.78
N LYS A 10 19.29 0.70 4.54
CA LYS A 10 19.33 -0.32 5.59
C LYS A 10 20.67 -1.05 5.58
N LYS A 11 21.08 -1.49 6.77
CA LYS A 11 22.21 -2.41 6.88
C LYS A 11 21.77 -3.82 6.52
N ILE A 12 22.59 -4.50 5.75
CA ILE A 12 22.39 -5.90 5.33
C ILE A 12 23.58 -6.72 5.83
N VAL A 13 23.33 -7.94 6.22
CA VAL A 13 24.38 -8.86 6.70
C VAL A 13 24.46 -10.07 5.78
N ASN A 14 25.68 -10.46 5.42
CA ASN A 14 25.93 -11.67 4.66
C ASN A 14 25.69 -12.90 5.55
N LYS A 15 24.92 -13.84 5.07
CA LYS A 15 24.51 -15.06 5.82
C LYS A 15 25.66 -16.03 6.08
N GLU A 16 26.71 -15.99 5.26
CA GLU A 16 27.87 -16.89 5.32
C GLU A 16 29.06 -16.24 6.02
N THR A 17 29.35 -14.97 5.72
CA THR A 17 30.55 -14.27 6.20
C THR A 17 30.29 -13.31 7.35
N ASN A 18 29.03 -13.04 7.71
CA ASN A 18 28.60 -12.00 8.67
C ASN A 18 29.07 -10.57 8.33
N GLU A 19 29.54 -10.34 7.10
CA GLU A 19 29.90 -9.00 6.64
C GLU A 19 28.66 -8.07 6.63
N VAL A 20 28.79 -6.88 7.24
CA VAL A 20 27.71 -5.89 7.29
C VAL A 20 27.96 -4.81 6.25
N ARG A 21 26.97 -4.53 5.41
CA ARG A 21 27.01 -3.50 4.38
C ARG A 21 25.80 -2.59 4.45
N LEU A 22 25.97 -1.31 4.06
CA LEU A 22 24.89 -0.34 3.93
C LEU A 22 24.42 -0.27 2.46
N VAL A 23 23.14 -0.40 2.21
CA VAL A 23 22.56 -0.25 0.86
C VAL A 23 22.37 1.23 0.56
N VAL A 24 23.11 1.74 -0.42
CA VAL A 24 23.13 3.17 -0.78
C VAL A 24 22.33 3.49 -2.04
N LYS A 25 22.09 2.51 -2.92
CA LYS A 25 21.32 2.70 -4.14
C LYS A 25 20.69 1.39 -4.61
N ILE A 26 19.48 1.48 -5.15
CA ILE A 26 18.78 0.39 -5.82
C ILE A 26 18.45 0.82 -7.25
N ASP A 27 18.79 -0.03 -8.22
CA ASP A 27 18.43 0.13 -9.62
C ASP A 27 17.43 -0.98 -9.97
N GLU A 28 16.16 -0.70 -9.84
CA GLU A 28 15.08 -1.66 -10.08
C GLU A 28 14.99 -2.07 -11.54
N LYS A 29 15.26 -1.14 -12.46
CA LYS A 29 15.21 -1.39 -13.92
C LYS A 29 16.23 -2.43 -14.35
N ASN A 30 17.45 -2.36 -13.81
CA ASN A 30 18.55 -3.28 -14.12
C ASN A 30 18.70 -4.39 -13.07
N ARG A 31 17.80 -4.44 -12.04
CA ARG A 31 17.83 -5.41 -10.94
C ARG A 31 19.17 -5.48 -10.22
N LYS A 32 19.70 -4.31 -9.84
CA LYS A 32 21.00 -4.17 -9.17
C LYS A 32 20.86 -3.44 -7.83
N ILE A 33 21.64 -3.86 -6.85
CA ILE A 33 21.80 -3.22 -5.55
C ILE A 33 23.24 -2.74 -5.42
N TYR A 34 23.41 -1.52 -4.94
CA TYR A 34 24.71 -0.92 -4.65
C TYR A 34 24.84 -0.77 -3.14
N SER A 35 25.93 -1.27 -2.58
CA SER A 35 26.18 -1.24 -1.13
C SER A 35 27.64 -0.92 -0.83
N VAL A 36 27.87 -0.28 0.31
CA VAL A 36 29.21 0.01 0.87
C VAL A 36 29.43 -0.77 2.15
N PRO A 37 30.67 -1.05 2.58
CA PRO A 37 30.93 -1.57 3.91
C PRO A 37 30.34 -0.65 4.98
N ALA A 38 29.66 -1.18 5.98
CA ALA A 38 29.06 -0.34 7.02
C ALA A 38 30.11 0.39 7.88
N SER A 39 31.34 -0.12 7.94
CA SER A 39 32.50 0.51 8.56
C SER A 39 33.11 1.68 7.75
N GLU A 40 32.84 1.71 6.43
CA GLU A 40 33.40 2.69 5.51
C GLU A 40 32.31 3.26 4.56
N PRO A 41 31.42 4.13 5.06
CA PRO A 41 30.29 4.64 4.26
C PRO A 41 30.70 5.47 3.05
N ALA A 42 31.93 6.00 3.04
CA ALA A 42 32.50 6.79 1.94
C ALA A 42 33.20 5.93 0.87
N ALA A 43 33.26 4.60 1.02
CA ALA A 43 33.85 3.71 0.04
C ALA A 43 33.05 3.67 -1.27
N GLU A 44 33.70 3.29 -2.38
CA GLU A 44 33.00 3.11 -3.64
C GLU A 44 31.95 1.99 -3.54
N PRO A 45 30.70 2.21 -4.02
CA PRO A 45 29.64 1.23 -3.89
C PRO A 45 29.90 -0.01 -4.75
N ALA A 46 29.93 -1.18 -4.11
CA ALA A 46 29.95 -2.45 -4.81
C ALA A 46 28.55 -2.81 -5.32
N CYS A 47 28.47 -3.29 -6.55
CA CYS A 47 27.24 -3.65 -7.22
C CYS A 47 26.97 -5.16 -7.10
N MET A 48 25.72 -5.53 -6.76
CA MET A 48 25.28 -6.93 -6.80
C MET A 48 23.90 -7.05 -7.47
N ALA A 49 23.64 -8.20 -8.10
CA ALA A 49 22.32 -8.50 -8.63
C ALA A 49 21.33 -8.81 -7.50
N THR A 50 20.05 -8.41 -7.64
CA THR A 50 19.01 -8.66 -6.63
C THR A 50 18.84 -10.14 -6.29
N ALA A 51 19.01 -11.04 -7.29
CA ALA A 51 18.99 -12.48 -7.07
C ALA A 51 20.12 -12.99 -6.17
N SER A 52 21.28 -12.30 -6.14
CA SER A 52 22.39 -12.61 -5.24
C SER A 52 22.13 -12.11 -3.82
N TYR A 53 21.41 -10.98 -3.69
CA TYR A 53 20.95 -10.48 -2.39
C TYR A 53 20.07 -11.52 -1.69
N ASP A 54 19.01 -11.97 -2.34
CA ASP A 54 18.05 -12.92 -1.75
C ASP A 54 18.68 -14.21 -1.26
N ARG A 55 19.76 -14.67 -1.89
CA ARG A 55 20.49 -15.89 -1.50
C ARG A 55 21.47 -15.69 -0.36
N ARG A 56 22.24 -14.60 -0.37
CA ARG A 56 23.44 -14.44 0.48
C ARG A 56 23.28 -13.40 1.59
N TRP A 57 22.27 -12.53 1.54
CA TRP A 57 22.13 -11.38 2.42
C TRP A 57 20.78 -11.39 3.13
N ARG A 58 20.72 -10.78 4.31
CA ARG A 58 19.50 -10.51 5.07
C ARG A 58 19.57 -9.11 5.64
N LEU A 59 18.42 -8.50 5.99
CA LEU A 59 18.40 -7.27 6.78
C LEU A 59 19.08 -7.52 8.13
N CYS A 60 19.89 -6.57 8.56
CA CYS A 60 20.43 -6.55 9.91
C CYS A 60 19.33 -6.10 10.85
N GLU A 61 18.88 -6.95 11.75
CA GLU A 61 18.05 -6.56 12.89
C GLU A 61 19.02 -5.96 13.91
N GLU A 62 19.06 -4.63 14.04
CA GLU A 62 19.89 -3.98 15.05
C GLU A 62 19.31 -4.23 16.44
N PRO A 63 20.10 -4.75 17.40
CA PRO A 63 19.85 -4.44 18.78
C PRO A 63 20.18 -2.95 18.97
N VAL A 64 19.32 -2.23 19.67
CA VAL A 64 19.50 -0.82 20.02
C VAL A 64 20.87 -0.67 20.70
N ALA A 65 21.82 0.03 20.05
CA ALA A 65 23.14 0.28 20.60
C ALA A 65 23.04 1.33 21.69
N GLU A 66 23.46 0.96 22.90
CA GLU A 66 23.78 1.87 24.00
C GLU A 66 24.95 2.78 23.60
N GLU A 67 24.77 4.07 23.73
CA GLU A 67 25.84 5.07 23.64
C GLU A 67 26.79 4.88 24.84
N GLN A 68 28.03 4.49 24.56
CA GLN A 68 29.10 4.54 25.55
C GLN A 68 29.61 5.98 25.66
N THR A 69 29.30 6.63 26.77
CA THR A 69 29.97 7.83 27.25
C THR A 69 31.21 7.46 28.03
N ILE A 70 32.32 8.12 27.73
CA ILE A 70 33.65 7.97 28.33
C ILE A 70 33.68 8.59 29.71
N GLU A 71 34.22 7.84 30.68
CA GLU A 71 34.44 8.23 32.08
C GLU A 71 35.38 9.45 32.25
N THR A 72 35.09 10.28 33.24
CA THR A 72 36.15 10.80 34.15
C THR A 72 35.61 10.93 35.58
N ALA A 73 36.41 10.47 36.50
CA ALA A 73 36.14 10.16 37.91
C ALA A 73 35.94 11.40 38.82
N ALA A 74 35.14 11.25 39.87
CA ALA A 74 35.47 11.43 41.32
C ALA A 74 34.18 11.47 42.19
N GLU A 75 34.13 10.55 43.18
CA GLU A 75 33.21 10.52 44.33
C GLU A 75 33.58 11.57 45.40
N PRO A 76 32.82 11.86 46.50
CA PRO A 76 31.86 10.97 47.19
C PRO A 76 30.58 11.60 47.83
N GLN A 77 29.60 10.71 48.11
CA GLN A 77 28.62 10.63 49.24
C GLN A 77 27.83 11.85 49.77
N ALA A 78 26.50 11.71 49.78
CA ALA A 78 25.59 11.77 50.96
C ALA A 78 24.12 11.51 50.59
N GLU A 79 23.57 10.48 51.25
CA GLU A 79 22.19 10.28 51.77
C GLU A 79 20.90 10.70 51.04
N GLU A 80 20.01 9.70 50.94
CA GLU A 80 18.61 9.70 50.49
C GLU A 80 17.67 10.57 51.30
N PRO A 81 16.48 10.93 50.78
CA PRO A 81 15.34 10.02 50.94
C PRO A 81 14.43 9.83 49.72
N LYS A 82 13.84 8.65 49.74
CA LYS A 82 12.87 8.08 48.80
C LYS A 82 11.68 8.99 48.48
N THR A 83 11.39 9.16 47.21
CA THR A 83 10.02 9.31 46.75
C THR A 83 9.88 8.53 45.43
N GLU A 84 9.11 7.46 45.48
CA GLU A 84 8.73 6.64 44.34
C GLU A 84 7.86 7.45 43.39
N THR A 85 8.27 7.61 42.15
CA THR A 85 7.38 7.87 41.02
C THR A 85 7.82 6.97 39.88
N PRO A 86 6.95 6.10 39.41
CA PRO A 86 7.33 5.24 38.27
C PRO A 86 7.40 6.11 37.03
N ALA A 87 8.60 6.27 36.49
CA ALA A 87 8.80 6.77 35.14
C ALA A 87 8.30 5.69 34.17
N THR A 88 7.05 5.80 33.75
CA THR A 88 6.57 5.12 32.54
C THR A 88 7.32 5.71 31.37
N GLU A 89 8.24 4.94 30.80
CA GLU A 89 8.78 5.21 29.47
C GLU A 89 7.61 5.26 28.49
N ASP A 90 7.26 6.47 28.08
CA ASP A 90 6.19 6.76 27.14
C ASP A 90 6.61 6.31 25.73
N LYS A 91 6.53 5.00 25.48
CA LYS A 91 6.46 4.52 24.10
C LYS A 91 5.21 5.15 23.52
N PRO A 92 5.31 5.98 22.45
CA PRO A 92 4.14 6.61 21.88
C PRO A 92 3.12 5.52 21.53
N GLU A 93 2.01 5.53 22.26
CA GLU A 93 0.94 4.53 22.12
C GLU A 93 0.37 4.61 20.70
N SER A 94 0.23 3.46 20.04
CA SER A 94 -0.38 3.40 18.71
C SER A 94 -1.87 3.73 18.85
N MET A 95 -2.38 4.60 17.97
CA MET A 95 -3.81 4.92 17.91
C MET A 95 -4.65 3.65 17.80
N LYS A 96 -5.77 3.60 18.51
CA LYS A 96 -6.78 2.56 18.36
C LYS A 96 -7.54 2.73 17.03
N MET A 97 -8.20 1.68 16.56
CA MET A 97 -8.96 1.76 15.30
C MET A 97 -10.05 2.86 15.36
N SER A 98 -10.74 3.01 16.50
CA SER A 98 -11.73 4.06 16.68
C SER A 98 -11.13 5.46 16.60
N GLU A 99 -9.98 5.67 17.20
CA GLU A 99 -9.22 6.93 17.12
C GLU A 99 -8.73 7.19 15.70
N THR A 100 -8.29 6.14 14.99
CA THR A 100 -7.90 6.22 13.59
C THR A 100 -9.05 6.67 12.69
N ILE A 101 -10.24 6.11 12.87
CA ILE A 101 -11.43 6.53 12.10
C ILE A 101 -11.78 7.99 12.42
N THR A 102 -11.81 8.38 13.69
CA THR A 102 -12.08 9.76 14.11
C THR A 102 -11.03 10.74 13.54
N ALA A 103 -9.75 10.34 13.53
CA ALA A 103 -8.70 11.15 12.91
C ALA A 103 -8.92 11.30 11.40
N LEU A 104 -9.27 10.23 10.69
CA LEU A 104 -9.54 10.26 9.25
C LEU A 104 -10.77 11.12 8.92
N GLU A 105 -11.83 11.06 9.71
CA GLU A 105 -12.99 11.94 9.59
C GLU A 105 -12.61 13.42 9.80
N THR A 106 -11.79 13.71 10.80
CA THR A 106 -11.26 15.06 11.05
C THR A 106 -10.38 15.54 9.89
N ILE A 107 -9.56 14.65 9.33
CA ILE A 107 -8.70 14.95 8.17
C ILE A 107 -9.58 15.22 6.94
N PHE A 108 -10.63 14.43 6.72
CA PHE A 108 -11.61 14.68 5.66
C PHE A 108 -12.20 16.08 5.77
N ASP A 109 -12.66 16.48 6.94
CA ASP A 109 -13.26 17.82 7.16
C ASP A 109 -12.25 18.93 6.85
N LYS A 110 -10.98 18.77 7.27
CA LYS A 110 -9.89 19.73 6.96
C LYS A 110 -9.60 19.81 5.47
N LEU A 111 -9.43 18.65 4.80
CA LEU A 111 -9.18 18.60 3.36
C LEU A 111 -10.37 19.13 2.55
N ASN A 112 -11.60 18.87 3.00
CA ASN A 112 -12.82 19.41 2.41
C ASN A 112 -12.81 20.94 2.46
N ALA A 113 -12.47 21.52 3.60
CA ALA A 113 -12.36 22.97 3.73
C ALA A 113 -11.24 23.57 2.84
N ILE A 114 -10.08 22.90 2.75
CA ILE A 114 -8.91 23.41 2.01
C ILE A 114 -9.12 23.32 0.48
N TYR A 115 -9.66 22.21 -0.02
CA TYR A 115 -9.66 21.90 -1.45
C TYR A 115 -11.04 21.91 -2.11
N PHE A 116 -12.12 21.90 -1.34
CA PHE A 116 -13.49 21.83 -1.85
C PHE A 116 -14.44 22.85 -1.21
N GLU A 117 -13.90 23.85 -0.51
CA GLU A 117 -14.68 24.92 0.12
C GLU A 117 -15.74 24.40 1.12
N GLY A 118 -15.51 23.20 1.71
CA GLY A 118 -16.46 22.55 2.59
C GLY A 118 -17.71 21.99 1.91
N LYS A 119 -17.74 21.91 0.58
CA LYS A 119 -18.96 21.58 -0.18
C LYS A 119 -19.19 20.10 -0.39
N LEU A 120 -18.19 19.24 -0.15
CA LEU A 120 -18.40 17.80 -0.29
C LEU A 120 -19.33 17.26 0.79
N PRO A 121 -20.28 16.39 0.42
CA PRO A 121 -21.08 15.68 1.41
C PRO A 121 -20.19 14.77 2.25
N ARG A 122 -20.49 14.65 3.54
CA ARG A 122 -19.72 13.80 4.44
C ARG A 122 -19.98 12.32 4.13
N PRO A 123 -18.96 11.54 3.74
CA PRO A 123 -19.11 10.12 3.51
C PRO A 123 -19.01 9.33 4.82
N VAL A 124 -19.34 8.05 4.79
CA VAL A 124 -18.92 7.10 5.81
C VAL A 124 -17.49 6.68 5.49
N ILE A 125 -16.57 6.94 6.43
CA ILE A 125 -15.16 6.53 6.28
C ILE A 125 -14.98 5.15 6.89
N THR A 126 -14.41 4.22 6.11
CA THR A 126 -14.13 2.85 6.54
C THR A 126 -12.66 2.49 6.33
N VAL A 127 -12.17 1.51 7.10
CA VAL A 127 -10.83 0.94 6.93
C VAL A 127 -10.97 -0.57 6.76
N GLN A 128 -11.06 -1.01 5.52
CA GLN A 128 -11.27 -2.41 5.16
C GLN A 128 -10.30 -2.84 4.06
N THR A 129 -10.22 -4.15 3.81
CA THR A 129 -9.42 -4.69 2.71
C THR A 129 -9.87 -4.13 1.37
N THR A 130 -8.94 -3.50 0.65
CA THR A 130 -9.15 -3.08 -0.73
C THR A 130 -8.16 -3.81 -1.63
N PRO A 131 -8.58 -4.86 -2.34
CA PRO A 131 -7.66 -5.63 -3.17
C PRO A 131 -7.02 -4.77 -4.26
N LYS A 132 -5.68 -4.69 -4.26
CA LYS A 132 -4.87 -4.00 -5.28
C LYS A 132 -5.03 -2.47 -5.35
N ALA A 133 -5.63 -1.84 -4.36
CA ALA A 133 -5.77 -0.40 -4.27
C ALA A 133 -5.49 0.08 -2.85
N TYR A 134 -5.15 1.36 -2.70
CA TYR A 134 -4.95 1.97 -1.39
C TYR A 134 -6.25 2.47 -0.77
N GLY A 135 -7.28 2.69 -1.58
CA GLY A 135 -8.60 3.11 -1.17
C GLY A 135 -9.63 2.89 -2.30
N HIS A 136 -10.86 3.26 -2.03
CA HIS A 136 -11.89 3.45 -3.05
C HIS A 136 -13.00 4.36 -2.53
N CYS A 137 -13.62 5.11 -3.44
CA CYS A 137 -14.84 5.86 -3.21
C CYS A 137 -16.02 5.16 -3.89
N SER A 138 -17.17 5.04 -3.22
CA SER A 138 -18.38 4.51 -3.83
C SER A 138 -18.97 5.52 -4.82
N THR A 139 -19.36 5.05 -6.01
CA THR A 139 -20.02 5.88 -7.03
C THR A 139 -21.51 6.12 -6.78
N LYS A 140 -22.05 5.50 -5.72
CA LYS A 140 -23.45 5.61 -5.31
C LYS A 140 -23.51 5.73 -3.79
N LYS A 141 -24.59 6.32 -3.29
CA LYS A 141 -24.89 6.37 -1.87
C LYS A 141 -25.29 4.97 -1.39
N ILE A 142 -24.35 4.23 -0.86
CA ILE A 142 -24.52 2.81 -0.43
C ILE A 142 -24.88 2.68 1.05
N TRP A 143 -24.67 3.72 1.84
CA TRP A 143 -25.12 3.82 3.23
C TRP A 143 -26.45 4.56 3.28
N LYS A 144 -27.33 4.16 4.17
CA LYS A 144 -28.64 4.78 4.34
C LYS A 144 -28.84 5.15 5.81
N SER A 145 -29.05 6.42 6.08
CA SER A 145 -29.57 6.93 7.34
C SER A 145 -31.10 7.05 7.28
N GLU A 146 -31.73 7.50 8.34
CA GLU A 146 -33.19 7.71 8.36
C GLU A 146 -33.65 8.70 7.29
N ASN A 147 -32.87 9.72 7.00
CA ASN A 147 -33.27 10.84 6.13
C ASN A 147 -32.53 10.91 4.81
N GLU A 148 -31.32 10.31 4.69
CA GLU A 148 -30.50 10.44 3.47
C GLU A 148 -29.55 9.25 3.24
N GLY A 149 -29.13 9.14 1.97
CA GLY A 149 -28.07 8.21 1.60
C GLY A 149 -26.69 8.85 1.72
N MET A 150 -25.67 8.07 2.08
CA MET A 150 -24.29 8.53 2.16
C MET A 150 -23.37 7.69 1.30
N TYR A 151 -22.33 8.34 0.77
CA TYR A 151 -21.23 7.68 0.08
C TYR A 151 -20.31 6.97 1.08
N GLU A 152 -19.46 6.07 0.58
CA GLU A 152 -18.37 5.47 1.34
C GLU A 152 -17.03 5.88 0.75
N ILE A 153 -16.09 6.26 1.61
CA ILE A 153 -14.67 6.29 1.30
C ILE A 153 -14.00 5.23 2.17
N ASN A 154 -13.43 4.21 1.53
CA ASN A 154 -12.66 3.19 2.20
C ASN A 154 -11.17 3.38 1.98
N LEU A 155 -10.37 3.28 3.06
CA LEU A 155 -8.92 3.21 3.00
C LEU A 155 -8.46 1.78 3.26
N GLY A 156 -7.51 1.31 2.45
CA GLY A 156 -7.02 -0.06 2.52
C GLY A 156 -6.34 -0.37 3.84
N ALA A 157 -6.93 -1.30 4.61
CA ALA A 157 -6.45 -1.69 5.93
C ALA A 157 -5.01 -2.25 5.90
N GLU A 158 -4.56 -2.79 4.78
CA GLU A 158 -3.21 -3.31 4.57
C GLU A 158 -2.15 -2.20 4.44
N PHE A 159 -2.60 -0.95 4.22
CA PHE A 159 -1.75 0.19 3.88
C PHE A 159 -1.96 1.39 4.80
N ILE A 160 -2.76 1.26 5.84
CA ILE A 160 -3.14 2.38 6.71
C ILE A 160 -1.97 2.91 7.56
N ASN A 161 -0.93 2.10 7.78
CA ASN A 161 0.27 2.46 8.53
C ASN A 161 1.36 3.14 7.69
N ARG A 162 1.05 3.54 6.46
CA ARG A 162 1.96 4.34 5.63
C ARG A 162 2.21 5.72 6.25
N PRO A 163 3.24 6.46 5.80
CA PRO A 163 3.44 7.85 6.23
C PRO A 163 2.13 8.64 6.12
N LYS A 164 1.86 9.49 7.10
CA LYS A 164 0.59 10.23 7.18
C LYS A 164 0.28 11.04 5.92
N GLU A 165 1.31 11.63 5.31
CA GLU A 165 1.16 12.40 4.07
C GLU A 165 0.66 11.52 2.91
N SER A 166 1.16 10.29 2.83
CA SER A 166 0.73 9.32 1.80
C SER A 166 -0.69 8.81 2.05
N THR A 167 -1.07 8.61 3.31
CA THR A 167 -2.43 8.20 3.67
C THR A 167 -3.43 9.33 3.44
N CYS A 168 -3.06 10.58 3.79
CA CYS A 168 -3.87 11.76 3.48
C CYS A 168 -3.99 12.01 1.97
N ALA A 169 -2.92 11.78 1.19
CA ALA A 169 -2.98 11.89 -0.26
C ALA A 169 -3.91 10.83 -0.88
N THR A 170 -3.97 9.63 -0.31
CA THR A 170 -4.96 8.62 -0.71
C THR A 170 -6.38 9.09 -0.36
N LEU A 171 -6.60 9.62 0.84
CA LEU A 171 -7.90 10.17 1.19
C LEU A 171 -8.33 11.29 0.24
N LEU A 172 -7.43 12.21 -0.11
CA LEU A 172 -7.72 13.28 -1.07
C LEU A 172 -8.01 12.72 -2.48
N HIS A 173 -7.31 11.67 -2.92
CA HIS A 173 -7.62 10.96 -4.17
C HIS A 173 -9.07 10.47 -4.20
N GLU A 174 -9.52 9.83 -3.12
CA GLU A 174 -10.91 9.34 -3.04
C GLU A 174 -11.92 10.50 -2.91
N MET A 175 -11.52 11.62 -2.28
CA MET A 175 -12.33 12.83 -2.24
C MET A 175 -12.49 13.49 -3.62
N VAL A 176 -11.48 13.38 -4.49
CA VAL A 176 -11.60 13.84 -5.90
C VAL A 176 -12.63 12.99 -6.63
N HIS A 177 -12.69 11.68 -6.44
CA HIS A 177 -13.75 10.82 -6.99
C HIS A 177 -15.14 11.24 -6.48
N LEU A 178 -15.24 11.53 -5.17
CA LEU A 178 -16.49 12.02 -4.59
C LEU A 178 -16.92 13.36 -5.21
N PHE A 179 -15.97 14.29 -5.38
CA PHE A 179 -16.21 15.57 -6.04
C PHE A 179 -16.70 15.39 -7.48
N CYS A 180 -16.03 14.54 -8.24
CA CYS A 180 -16.42 14.27 -9.62
C CYS A 180 -17.80 13.62 -9.69
N THR A 181 -18.11 12.70 -8.79
CA THR A 181 -19.43 12.06 -8.71
C THR A 181 -20.55 13.05 -8.39
N GLU A 182 -20.36 13.93 -7.41
CA GLU A 182 -21.37 14.95 -7.03
C GLU A 182 -21.59 16.01 -8.10
N ASN A 183 -20.58 16.27 -8.94
CA ASN A 183 -20.66 17.25 -10.02
C ASN A 183 -20.90 16.62 -11.41
N GLU A 184 -21.21 15.33 -11.47
CA GLU A 184 -21.44 14.58 -12.72
C GLU A 184 -20.26 14.66 -13.71
N ILE A 185 -19.05 14.77 -13.19
CA ILE A 185 -17.80 14.81 -13.96
C ILE A 185 -17.33 13.38 -14.22
N ALA A 186 -17.12 13.03 -15.49
CA ALA A 186 -16.56 11.73 -15.85
C ALA A 186 -15.04 11.71 -15.61
N ASP A 187 -14.60 11.19 -14.50
CA ASP A 187 -13.21 11.10 -14.05
C ASP A 187 -12.56 9.75 -14.37
N THR A 188 -13.37 8.72 -14.57
CA THR A 188 -12.93 7.35 -14.87
C THR A 188 -13.65 6.80 -16.10
N CYS A 189 -13.10 5.71 -16.67
CA CYS A 189 -13.75 4.89 -17.69
C CYS A 189 -13.48 3.40 -17.40
N GLN A 190 -13.95 2.50 -18.27
CA GLN A 190 -13.84 1.05 -18.09
C GLN A 190 -14.42 0.56 -16.74
N ASN A 191 -15.63 0.99 -16.40
CA ASN A 191 -16.31 0.67 -15.15
C ASN A 191 -15.54 1.10 -13.89
N GLY A 192 -15.01 2.34 -13.88
CA GLY A 192 -14.30 2.92 -12.75
C GLY A 192 -12.83 2.48 -12.61
N ARG A 193 -12.35 1.61 -13.52
CA ARG A 193 -10.99 1.07 -13.40
C ARG A 193 -9.91 2.02 -13.92
N TYR A 194 -10.19 2.75 -15.01
CA TYR A 194 -9.19 3.56 -15.70
C TYR A 194 -9.42 5.05 -15.43
N HIS A 195 -8.47 5.69 -14.75
CA HIS A 195 -8.51 7.12 -14.44
C HIS A 195 -8.11 7.94 -15.67
N ASN A 196 -8.97 8.87 -16.05
CA ASN A 196 -8.77 9.65 -17.27
C ASN A 196 -8.00 10.96 -17.03
N LYS A 197 -7.88 11.79 -18.09
CA LYS A 197 -7.17 13.08 -18.01
C LYS A 197 -7.91 14.12 -17.14
N THR A 198 -9.23 14.02 -17.02
CA THR A 198 -10.02 14.88 -16.15
C THR A 198 -9.68 14.61 -14.69
N PHE A 199 -9.64 13.33 -14.29
CA PHE A 199 -9.18 12.94 -12.96
C PHE A 199 -7.79 13.49 -12.65
N LYS A 200 -6.84 13.35 -13.62
CA LYS A 200 -5.50 13.91 -13.47
C LYS A 200 -5.54 15.41 -13.17
N ALA A 201 -6.28 16.18 -13.97
CA ALA A 201 -6.36 17.63 -13.82
C ALA A 201 -6.95 18.02 -12.45
N GLU A 202 -8.00 17.32 -12.01
CA GLU A 202 -8.63 17.55 -10.71
C GLU A 202 -7.68 17.22 -9.53
N CYS A 203 -6.87 16.19 -9.64
CA CYS A 203 -5.85 15.85 -8.65
C CYS A 203 -4.70 16.87 -8.63
N GLU A 204 -4.16 17.24 -9.80
CA GLU A 204 -3.06 18.19 -9.90
C GLU A 204 -3.46 19.59 -9.41
N SER A 205 -4.70 20.02 -9.63
CA SER A 205 -5.24 21.29 -9.10
C SER A 205 -5.36 21.29 -7.56
N ARG A 206 -5.26 20.13 -6.93
CA ARG A 206 -5.32 19.92 -5.47
C ARG A 206 -4.02 19.42 -4.89
N ASP A 207 -2.89 19.84 -5.46
CA ASP A 207 -1.55 19.57 -4.96
C ASP A 207 -1.17 18.07 -4.90
N LEU A 208 -1.71 17.24 -5.77
CA LEU A 208 -1.26 15.87 -5.95
C LEU A 208 -0.40 15.72 -7.21
N ILE A 209 0.69 14.95 -7.09
CA ILE A 209 1.44 14.47 -8.25
C ILE A 209 0.69 13.28 -8.82
N VAL A 210 0.55 13.21 -10.14
CA VAL A 210 -0.18 12.13 -10.81
C VAL A 210 0.70 11.46 -11.85
N GLU A 211 0.88 10.16 -11.71
CA GLU A 211 1.67 9.34 -12.63
C GLU A 211 0.77 8.50 -13.53
N TYR A 212 1.22 8.31 -14.78
CA TYR A 212 0.48 7.51 -15.77
C TYR A 212 0.91 6.04 -15.74
N ASP A 213 -0.07 5.16 -15.69
CA ASP A 213 0.07 3.72 -15.88
C ASP A 213 -0.83 3.25 -17.06
N ARG A 214 -0.26 2.41 -17.93
CA ARG A 214 -0.99 1.91 -19.11
C ARG A 214 -2.25 1.11 -18.75
N ALA A 215 -2.25 0.41 -17.62
CA ALA A 215 -3.34 -0.48 -17.21
C ALA A 215 -4.49 0.26 -16.52
N ASN A 216 -4.16 1.32 -15.75
CA ASN A 216 -5.09 2.00 -14.85
C ASN A 216 -5.20 3.51 -15.12
N GLY A 217 -4.47 4.03 -16.15
CA GLY A 217 -4.46 5.44 -16.48
C GLY A 217 -3.71 6.28 -15.44
N TYR A 218 -4.30 7.34 -14.97
CA TYR A 218 -3.73 8.30 -14.02
C TYR A 218 -4.07 7.95 -12.56
N ALA A 219 -4.00 6.67 -12.20
CA ALA A 219 -4.41 6.15 -10.89
C ALA A 219 -3.38 6.36 -9.78
N HIS A 220 -2.12 6.55 -10.11
CA HIS A 220 -1.05 6.69 -9.11
C HIS A 220 -0.89 8.15 -8.69
N THR A 221 -1.24 8.42 -7.43
CA THR A 221 -1.12 9.77 -6.84
C THR A 221 -0.16 9.77 -5.67
N SER A 222 0.56 10.88 -5.52
CA SER A 222 1.47 11.12 -4.39
C SER A 222 1.42 12.58 -3.94
N PRO A 223 1.77 12.89 -2.67
CA PRO A 223 1.68 14.25 -2.15
C PRO A 223 2.79 15.15 -2.70
N THR A 224 2.44 16.37 -3.11
CA THR A 224 3.43 17.44 -3.36
C THR A 224 3.95 18.03 -2.05
N ASP A 225 5.01 18.84 -2.11
CA ASP A 225 5.49 19.55 -0.93
C ASP A 225 4.49 20.64 -0.49
N ALA A 226 3.73 21.23 -1.43
CA ALA A 226 2.63 22.15 -1.10
C ALA A 226 1.52 21.43 -0.30
N PHE A 227 1.14 20.22 -0.69
CA PHE A 227 0.19 19.41 0.07
C PHE A 227 0.69 19.14 1.49
N LYS A 228 1.95 18.70 1.64
CA LYS A 228 2.55 18.43 2.96
C LYS A 228 2.57 19.67 3.84
N ALA A 229 2.89 20.86 3.27
CA ALA A 229 2.87 22.13 3.99
C ALA A 229 1.46 22.48 4.50
N LYS A 230 0.42 22.33 3.66
CA LYS A 230 -0.97 22.55 4.05
C LYS A 230 -1.45 21.57 5.13
N LEU A 231 -1.02 20.30 5.08
CA LEU A 231 -1.33 19.33 6.15
C LEU A 231 -0.70 19.76 7.49
N ALA A 232 0.55 20.24 7.45
CA ALA A 232 1.25 20.70 8.65
C ALA A 232 0.57 21.95 9.23
N GLU A 233 0.23 22.95 8.39
CA GLU A 233 -0.49 24.15 8.78
C GLU A 233 -1.87 23.83 9.39
N ALA A 234 -2.58 22.88 8.81
CA ALA A 234 -3.85 22.40 9.32
C ALA A 234 -3.72 21.55 10.60
N GLY A 235 -2.51 21.31 11.11
CA GLY A 235 -2.29 20.49 12.29
C GLY A 235 -2.83 19.07 12.13
N VAL A 236 -2.59 18.44 10.98
CA VAL A 236 -3.00 17.05 10.75
C VAL A 236 -2.08 16.11 11.50
N ASP A 237 -2.66 15.29 12.37
CA ASP A 237 -1.98 14.19 13.04
C ASP A 237 -2.64 12.85 12.69
N LEU A 238 -1.81 11.87 12.34
CA LEU A 238 -2.23 10.50 12.05
C LEU A 238 -1.07 9.55 12.34
N SER A 239 -1.11 8.90 13.49
CA SER A 239 -0.04 8.03 13.99
C SER A 239 -0.49 6.57 14.06
N VAL A 240 -0.78 5.96 12.92
CA VAL A 240 -1.20 4.55 12.83
C VAL A 240 0.01 3.64 12.72
N ARG A 241 0.14 2.68 13.66
CA ARG A 241 1.25 1.72 13.72
C ARG A 241 0.83 0.27 13.45
N PHE A 242 -0.41 0.04 13.08
CA PHE A 242 -0.94 -1.28 12.72
C PHE A 242 -1.44 -1.26 11.29
N ALA A 243 -1.41 -2.42 10.66
CA ALA A 243 -2.04 -2.66 9.37
C ALA A 243 -2.51 -4.11 9.30
N ARG A 244 -3.47 -4.37 8.44
CA ARG A 244 -3.91 -5.74 8.18
C ARG A 244 -2.80 -6.49 7.42
N VAL A 245 -2.52 -7.72 7.85
CA VAL A 245 -1.58 -8.58 7.12
C VAL A 245 -2.20 -8.98 5.78
N MET A 246 -1.47 -8.71 4.69
CA MET A 246 -1.88 -9.18 3.37
C MET A 246 -2.03 -10.69 3.36
N PRO A 247 -3.18 -11.24 2.91
CA PRO A 247 -3.30 -12.67 2.71
C PRO A 247 -2.24 -13.11 1.70
N LYS A 248 -1.46 -14.14 2.05
CA LYS A 248 -0.52 -14.75 1.10
C LYS A 248 -1.31 -15.09 -0.16
N ALA A 249 -0.86 -14.59 -1.31
CA ALA A 249 -1.44 -14.98 -2.58
C ALA A 249 -1.45 -16.50 -2.63
N LYS A 250 -2.64 -17.10 -2.72
CA LYS A 250 -2.76 -18.53 -2.98
C LYS A 250 -1.96 -18.78 -4.25
N ALA A 251 -0.99 -19.69 -4.20
CA ALA A 251 -0.32 -20.16 -5.40
C ALA A 251 -1.41 -20.42 -6.43
N LYS A 252 -1.30 -19.83 -7.63
CA LYS A 252 -2.24 -20.15 -8.70
C LYS A 252 -2.19 -21.67 -8.84
N ALA A 253 -3.25 -22.35 -8.42
CA ALA A 253 -3.41 -23.74 -8.80
C ALA A 253 -3.23 -23.80 -10.33
N GLU A 254 -2.31 -24.64 -10.79
CA GLU A 254 -2.21 -24.91 -12.22
C GLU A 254 -3.62 -25.23 -12.68
N ARG A 255 -4.16 -24.36 -13.56
CA ARG A 255 -5.45 -24.64 -14.15
C ARG A 255 -5.26 -25.89 -14.98
N GLU A 256 -5.90 -26.98 -14.60
CA GLU A 256 -5.98 -28.16 -15.41
C GLU A 256 -6.38 -27.74 -16.83
N LYS A 257 -5.62 -28.20 -17.82
CA LYS A 257 -5.93 -27.91 -19.22
C LYS A 257 -7.31 -28.49 -19.52
N ALA A 258 -8.19 -27.66 -20.04
CA ALA A 258 -9.51 -28.12 -20.43
C ALA A 258 -9.38 -29.08 -21.64
N HIS A 259 -9.91 -30.28 -21.51
CA HIS A 259 -10.06 -31.22 -22.62
C HIS A 259 -11.14 -30.73 -23.56
N ARG A 260 -10.88 -30.82 -24.83
CA ARG A 260 -11.79 -30.43 -25.91
C ARG A 260 -12.30 -31.68 -26.62
N TYR A 261 -13.61 -31.82 -26.70
CA TYR A 261 -14.30 -32.92 -27.37
C TYR A 261 -15.09 -32.38 -28.54
N VAL A 262 -14.98 -33.05 -29.72
CA VAL A 262 -15.69 -32.65 -30.94
C VAL A 262 -16.44 -33.83 -31.52
N CYS A 263 -17.67 -33.60 -31.93
CA CYS A 263 -18.44 -34.61 -32.63
C CYS A 263 -17.91 -34.78 -34.08
N PRO A 264 -17.48 -35.99 -34.52
CA PRO A 264 -16.92 -36.17 -35.84
C PRO A 264 -17.96 -36.01 -36.98
N VAL A 265 -19.29 -36.00 -36.63
CA VAL A 265 -20.37 -35.89 -37.62
C VAL A 265 -20.84 -34.44 -37.78
N CYS A 266 -21.21 -33.77 -36.67
CA CYS A 266 -21.79 -32.45 -36.74
C CYS A 266 -20.88 -31.31 -36.25
N GLY A 267 -19.66 -31.61 -35.78
CA GLY A 267 -18.69 -30.64 -35.32
C GLY A 267 -19.04 -29.98 -34.00
N GLN A 268 -20.05 -30.40 -33.28
CA GLN A 268 -20.41 -29.83 -31.97
C GLN A 268 -19.27 -30.01 -30.96
N GLU A 269 -18.92 -28.95 -30.25
CA GLU A 269 -17.77 -28.90 -29.34
C GLU A 269 -18.19 -28.78 -27.90
N VAL A 270 -17.52 -29.55 -27.01
CA VAL A 270 -17.64 -29.46 -25.55
C VAL A 270 -16.26 -29.31 -24.92
N ARG A 271 -16.13 -28.47 -23.91
CA ARG A 271 -14.90 -28.31 -23.11
C ARG A 271 -15.18 -28.66 -21.66
N THR A 272 -14.29 -29.46 -21.07
CA THR A 272 -14.40 -29.90 -19.67
C THR A 272 -13.00 -30.03 -19.06
N THR A 273 -12.88 -29.82 -17.75
CA THR A 273 -11.61 -30.05 -17.01
C THR A 273 -11.45 -31.53 -16.62
N SER A 274 -12.50 -32.33 -16.74
CA SER A 274 -12.46 -33.76 -16.45
C SER A 274 -12.34 -34.58 -17.73
N GLU A 275 -11.62 -35.69 -17.66
CA GLU A 275 -11.58 -36.65 -18.75
C GLU A 275 -12.89 -37.44 -18.76
N LEU A 276 -13.62 -37.39 -19.86
CA LEU A 276 -14.97 -37.97 -20.01
C LEU A 276 -15.09 -38.75 -21.30
N SER A 277 -15.97 -39.73 -21.31
CA SER A 277 -16.50 -40.37 -22.54
C SER A 277 -17.82 -39.71 -22.87
N LEU A 278 -17.88 -38.96 -23.96
CA LEU A 278 -19.03 -38.16 -24.35
C LEU A 278 -19.71 -38.72 -25.60
N ILE A 279 -21.03 -38.72 -25.62
CA ILE A 279 -21.82 -39.06 -26.80
C ILE A 279 -22.55 -37.81 -27.27
N CYS A 280 -22.45 -37.49 -28.54
CA CYS A 280 -23.19 -36.41 -29.16
C CYS A 280 -24.69 -36.77 -29.16
N GLY A 281 -25.49 -36.03 -28.40
CA GLY A 281 -26.93 -36.26 -28.30
C GLY A 281 -27.72 -36.05 -29.61
N HIS A 282 -27.10 -35.29 -30.58
CA HIS A 282 -27.71 -35.09 -31.89
C HIS A 282 -27.40 -36.22 -32.91
N CYS A 283 -26.13 -36.67 -32.93
CA CYS A 283 -25.68 -37.67 -33.92
C CYS A 283 -25.61 -39.09 -33.35
N ASN A 284 -25.77 -39.24 -32.05
CA ASN A 284 -25.66 -40.51 -31.31
C ASN A 284 -24.31 -41.24 -31.54
N VAL A 285 -23.22 -40.49 -31.69
CA VAL A 285 -21.86 -41.00 -31.87
C VAL A 285 -20.94 -40.52 -30.77
N THR A 286 -19.90 -41.29 -30.45
CA THR A 286 -18.87 -40.88 -29.51
C THR A 286 -18.14 -39.65 -30.01
N MET A 287 -17.90 -38.65 -29.13
CA MET A 287 -17.15 -37.45 -29.47
C MET A 287 -15.65 -37.73 -29.37
N ASP A 288 -14.89 -37.22 -30.34
CA ASP A 288 -13.43 -37.33 -30.37
C ASP A 288 -12.81 -36.26 -29.42
N ARG A 289 -11.83 -36.72 -28.65
CA ARG A 289 -11.02 -35.80 -27.82
C ARG A 289 -9.92 -35.18 -28.71
N LEU A 290 -9.87 -33.84 -28.69
CA LEU A 290 -8.81 -33.06 -29.33
C LEU A 290 -7.98 -32.38 -28.22
N ASP A 291 -6.76 -32.84 -27.99
CA ASP A 291 -5.82 -32.25 -27.01
C ASP A 291 -5.04 -31.09 -27.60
#